data_05ea81cf608e32cbc77501fdc9a2d885
#
_entry.id   05ea81cf608e32cbc77501fdc9a2d885
#
_cell.length_a   1.000
_cell.length_b   1.000
_cell.length_c   1.000
_cell.angle_alpha   90.00
_cell.angle_beta   90.00
_cell.angle_gamma   90.00
#
_symmetry.space_group_name_H-M   'P 1'
#
loop_
_entity.id
_entity.type
_entity.pdbx_description
1 polymer ?
#
loop_
_entity_poly.entity_id
_entity_poly.type
_entity_poly.pdbx_seq_one_letter_code
_entity_poly.pdbx_strand_id
1 'polypeptide(L)'
;MSNLRQENAKMTNQRWTICLMLFLATTVNYLDRQVLSLTWADFIAPEFHWTNSDYGLIAGLFSLFYAVSMLFAGKFVDRLDTKKGYLWAIGVWSVGAVIHAFCGLVTAGVVAGEWTTSFSGAREAIGTVSNVSLVVSVSVTLFIFARLVLAVGEAGNFPAAIKATAEYFPKKDRALATSLFNSGAQIGALIAPLSIPFIARAWGWEMAFLIIGALGFVWMGFWVFVYDKPEQSKKVNAAELAYINQDDITDAAAGASPIKADDKGGRKVTFKQAFRHKQTWSFAVGKFLTDGVWWFLLFWVPAYLSSVYGLDSIQSAPHVFVVYAISMISVFAAGYFPRYYMTKKKLDPYQGRMRAMLLFAMFPVLILFAQPLGSISVWLPVILIGIAAAAHQSWSANIFTTVSDMFPKYAVGTITGIGGMAGGIGSYFINQGSGMLFDFTAARNTRFLGFEGIDSGYFIVFCFCAFAYLLGWFIMKRLVPNYELITEM
;
A
#
# COMPACT_ATOMS: atom_id res chain seq x y z
N MET A 1 8.89 39.52 34.35
CA MET A 1 7.43 39.45 34.06
C MET A 1 7.12 39.11 32.59
N SER A 2 8.02 39.26 31.62
CA SER A 2 7.80 38.89 30.21
C SER A 2 7.80 37.36 29.94
N ASN A 3 8.63 36.62 30.68
CA ASN A 3 8.76 35.16 30.47
C ASN A 3 7.54 34.35 31.00
N LEU A 4 6.86 34.83 32.02
CA LEU A 4 5.66 34.14 32.57
C LEU A 4 4.38 34.33 31.71
N ARG A 5 4.35 35.37 30.83
CA ARG A 5 3.25 35.55 29.86
C ARG A 5 3.36 34.66 28.63
N GLN A 6 4.54 34.11 28.32
CA GLN A 6 4.74 33.20 27.17
C GLN A 6 4.30 31.77 27.50
N GLU A 7 4.37 31.33 28.76
CA GLU A 7 3.99 29.95 29.15
C GLU A 7 2.48 29.68 29.05
N ASN A 8 1.62 30.72 29.03
CA ASN A 8 0.16 30.57 28.93
C ASN A 8 -0.40 30.87 27.52
N ALA A 9 0.43 31.06 26.51
CA ALA A 9 -0.05 31.27 25.16
C ALA A 9 -0.63 29.98 24.59
N LYS A 10 -1.90 30.03 24.12
CA LYS A 10 -2.54 28.87 23.44
C LYS A 10 -1.75 28.47 22.20
N MET A 11 -1.39 27.21 22.10
CA MET A 11 -0.68 26.68 20.94
C MET A 11 -1.49 26.84 19.65
N THR A 12 -0.83 27.12 18.53
CA THR A 12 -1.46 27.32 17.22
C THR A 12 -1.99 26.03 16.60
N ASN A 13 -1.52 24.86 17.10
CA ASN A 13 -1.89 23.53 16.60
C ASN A 13 -1.57 23.27 15.11
N GLN A 14 -0.59 23.99 14.56
CA GLN A 14 -0.16 23.79 13.15
C GLN A 14 0.26 22.34 12.86
N ARG A 15 0.84 21.64 13.84
CA ARG A 15 1.21 20.22 13.73
C ARG A 15 0.04 19.33 13.30
N TRP A 16 -1.19 19.64 13.78
CA TRP A 16 -2.37 18.86 13.38
C TRP A 16 -2.84 19.18 11.97
N THR A 17 -2.63 20.42 11.51
CA THR A 17 -2.83 20.80 10.10
C THR A 17 -1.87 20.03 9.20
N ILE A 18 -0.60 19.91 9.60
CA ILE A 18 0.36 19.07 8.88
C ILE A 18 -0.08 17.60 8.89
N CYS A 19 -0.48 17.07 10.04
CA CYS A 19 -0.98 15.68 10.13
C CYS A 19 -2.19 15.45 9.20
N LEU A 20 -3.12 16.40 9.10
CA LEU A 20 -4.23 16.35 8.14
C LEU A 20 -3.74 16.34 6.69
N MET A 21 -2.74 17.15 6.36
CA MET A 21 -2.16 17.14 5.02
C MET A 21 -1.52 15.78 4.69
N LEU A 22 -0.81 15.15 5.65
CA LEU A 22 -0.24 13.81 5.48
C LEU A 22 -1.34 12.73 5.31
N PHE A 23 -2.43 12.85 6.07
CA PHE A 23 -3.61 12.01 5.94
C PHE A 23 -4.24 12.11 4.55
N LEU A 24 -4.44 13.34 4.04
CA LEU A 24 -5.00 13.57 2.71
C LEU A 24 -4.09 13.05 1.61
N ALA A 25 -2.76 13.24 1.72
CA ALA A 25 -1.80 12.67 0.77
C ALA A 25 -1.89 11.15 0.70
N THR A 26 -1.97 10.49 1.87
CA THR A 26 -2.08 9.03 1.93
C THR A 26 -3.44 8.54 1.41
N THR A 27 -4.51 9.31 1.63
CA THR A 27 -5.84 9.04 1.06
C THR A 27 -5.81 9.07 -0.47
N VAL A 28 -5.26 10.14 -1.06
CA VAL A 28 -5.13 10.27 -2.53
C VAL A 28 -4.24 9.18 -3.11
N ASN A 29 -3.14 8.85 -2.44
CA ASN A 29 -2.22 7.78 -2.85
C ASN A 29 -2.94 6.42 -2.99
N TYR A 30 -3.80 6.08 -2.03
CA TYR A 30 -4.57 4.82 -2.09
C TYR A 30 -5.75 4.86 -3.05
N LEU A 31 -6.36 6.03 -3.26
CA LEU A 31 -7.33 6.23 -4.34
C LEU A 31 -6.70 5.94 -5.70
N ASP A 32 -5.55 6.57 -5.97
CA ASP A 32 -4.83 6.46 -7.25
C ASP A 32 -4.42 5.01 -7.56
N ARG A 33 -3.92 4.31 -6.54
CA ARG A 33 -3.54 2.89 -6.65
C ARG A 33 -4.67 1.99 -7.14
N GLN A 34 -5.92 2.30 -6.78
CA GLN A 34 -7.08 1.48 -7.10
C GLN A 34 -7.77 1.85 -8.42
N VAL A 35 -7.41 2.96 -9.07
CA VAL A 35 -8.09 3.37 -10.31
C VAL A 35 -8.09 2.25 -11.34
N LEU A 36 -6.93 1.63 -11.60
CA LEU A 36 -6.83 0.55 -12.57
C LEU A 36 -7.65 -0.68 -12.15
N SER A 37 -7.57 -1.12 -10.89
CA SER A 37 -8.28 -2.33 -10.45
C SER A 37 -9.80 -2.22 -10.51
N LEU A 38 -10.32 -1.00 -10.39
CA LEU A 38 -11.76 -0.71 -10.43
C LEU A 38 -12.28 -0.37 -11.84
N THR A 39 -11.38 -0.22 -12.82
CA THR A 39 -11.76 0.18 -14.19
C THR A 39 -11.36 -0.81 -15.27
N TRP A 40 -10.38 -1.70 -14.99
CA TRP A 40 -9.79 -2.52 -16.05
C TRP A 40 -10.78 -3.53 -16.66
N ALA A 41 -11.54 -4.25 -15.83
CA ALA A 41 -12.37 -5.37 -16.31
C ALA A 41 -13.53 -4.90 -17.21
N ASP A 42 -14.19 -3.79 -16.83
CA ASP A 42 -15.39 -3.32 -17.52
C ASP A 42 -15.10 -2.31 -18.63
N PHE A 43 -13.98 -1.57 -18.53
CA PHE A 43 -13.72 -0.45 -19.46
C PHE A 43 -12.45 -0.66 -20.29
N ILE A 44 -11.32 -1.01 -19.64
CA ILE A 44 -10.01 -1.01 -20.28
C ILE A 44 -9.77 -2.32 -21.05
N ALA A 45 -10.08 -3.47 -20.43
CA ALA A 45 -9.88 -4.78 -21.06
C ALA A 45 -10.71 -4.97 -22.34
N PRO A 46 -11.99 -4.57 -22.40
CA PRO A 46 -12.74 -4.64 -23.66
C PRO A 46 -12.18 -3.73 -24.76
N GLU A 47 -11.65 -2.54 -24.41
CA GLU A 47 -11.10 -1.59 -25.38
C GLU A 47 -9.79 -2.08 -26.00
N PHE A 48 -8.89 -2.66 -25.19
CA PHE A 48 -7.56 -3.11 -25.63
C PHE A 48 -7.46 -4.62 -25.82
N HIS A 49 -8.54 -5.37 -25.63
CA HIS A 49 -8.58 -6.84 -25.69
C HIS A 49 -7.65 -7.53 -24.69
N TRP A 50 -7.48 -6.95 -23.48
CA TRP A 50 -6.62 -7.54 -22.46
C TRP A 50 -7.19 -8.82 -21.89
N THR A 51 -6.28 -9.74 -21.62
CA THR A 51 -6.52 -10.95 -20.85
C THR A 51 -6.26 -10.71 -19.35
N ASN A 52 -6.61 -11.69 -18.51
CA ASN A 52 -6.22 -11.67 -17.11
C ASN A 52 -4.69 -11.70 -16.93
N SER A 53 -3.97 -12.37 -17.83
CA SER A 53 -2.50 -12.40 -17.83
C SER A 53 -1.89 -11.03 -18.05
N ASP A 54 -2.44 -10.23 -18.96
CA ASP A 54 -1.99 -8.87 -19.24
C ASP A 54 -2.17 -7.96 -18.03
N TYR A 55 -3.36 -7.99 -17.44
CA TYR A 55 -3.61 -7.25 -16.20
C TYR A 55 -2.73 -7.72 -15.03
N GLY A 56 -2.58 -9.04 -14.87
CA GLY A 56 -1.71 -9.64 -13.85
C GLY A 56 -0.25 -9.19 -13.99
N LEU A 57 0.25 -9.07 -15.23
CA LEU A 57 1.59 -8.55 -15.53
C LEU A 57 1.72 -7.08 -15.10
N ILE A 58 0.77 -6.23 -15.46
CA ILE A 58 0.77 -4.81 -15.11
C ILE A 58 0.72 -4.62 -13.59
N ALA A 59 -0.18 -5.32 -12.90
CA ALA A 59 -0.34 -5.28 -11.45
C ALA A 59 0.88 -5.86 -10.71
N GLY A 60 1.43 -6.95 -11.21
CA GLY A 60 2.63 -7.58 -10.66
C GLY A 60 3.86 -6.68 -10.78
N LEU A 61 4.13 -6.14 -11.97
CA LEU A 61 5.26 -5.23 -12.20
C LEU A 61 5.14 -3.95 -11.39
N PHE A 62 3.93 -3.41 -11.21
CA PHE A 62 3.72 -2.29 -10.30
C PHE A 62 4.19 -2.60 -8.88
N SER A 63 3.85 -3.77 -8.34
CA SER A 63 4.27 -4.20 -7.00
C SER A 63 5.79 -4.31 -6.90
N LEU A 64 6.44 -4.84 -7.93
CA LEU A 64 7.90 -4.96 -8.00
C LEU A 64 8.58 -3.59 -8.10
N PHE A 65 8.11 -2.70 -8.98
CA PHE A 65 8.64 -1.34 -9.13
C PHE A 65 8.51 -0.54 -7.84
N TYR A 66 7.35 -0.65 -7.17
CA TYR A 66 7.11 -0.01 -5.89
C TYR A 66 8.08 -0.51 -4.82
N ALA A 67 8.28 -1.83 -4.72
CA ALA A 67 9.19 -2.44 -3.75
C ALA A 67 10.65 -2.01 -3.97
N VAL A 68 11.12 -2.00 -5.22
CA VAL A 68 12.47 -1.52 -5.57
C VAL A 68 12.61 -0.03 -5.26
N SER A 69 11.61 0.77 -5.62
CA SER A 69 11.64 2.23 -5.39
C SER A 69 11.67 2.58 -3.90
N MET A 70 11.00 1.81 -3.04
CA MET A 70 11.03 2.00 -1.58
C MET A 70 12.45 1.91 -0.98
N LEU A 71 13.36 1.11 -1.56
CA LEU A 71 14.76 1.02 -1.09
C LEU A 71 15.51 2.35 -1.20
N PHE A 72 15.12 3.19 -2.16
CA PHE A 72 15.78 4.45 -2.47
C PHE A 72 15.01 5.69 -2.01
N ALA A 73 13.68 5.57 -1.87
CA ALA A 73 12.78 6.68 -1.59
C ALA A 73 13.15 7.45 -0.32
N GLY A 74 13.48 6.76 0.78
CA GLY A 74 13.89 7.41 2.02
C GLY A 74 15.13 8.28 1.84
N LYS A 75 16.17 7.76 1.17
CA LYS A 75 17.39 8.51 0.90
C LYS A 75 17.15 9.71 -0.03
N PHE A 76 16.24 9.56 -0.97
CA PHE A 76 15.84 10.63 -1.88
C PHE A 76 15.17 11.79 -1.12
N VAL A 77 14.18 11.49 -0.27
CA VAL A 77 13.50 12.47 0.57
C VAL A 77 14.47 13.15 1.55
N ASP A 78 15.44 12.40 2.09
CA ASP A 78 16.44 12.97 2.98
C ASP A 78 17.36 13.98 2.30
N ARG A 79 17.73 13.72 1.03
CA ARG A 79 18.60 14.62 0.26
C ARG A 79 17.92 15.92 -0.18
N LEU A 80 16.63 15.85 -0.51
CA LEU A 80 15.87 17.00 -1.04
C LEU A 80 15.23 17.88 0.03
N ASP A 81 15.29 17.48 1.30
CA ASP A 81 14.49 18.04 2.39
C ASP A 81 13.00 17.61 2.30
N THR A 82 12.29 17.63 3.45
CA THR A 82 10.91 17.13 3.58
C THR A 82 9.95 17.82 2.61
N LYS A 83 9.98 19.16 2.55
CA LYS A 83 9.08 19.94 1.67
C LYS A 83 9.24 19.54 0.21
N LYS A 84 10.46 19.62 -0.30
CA LYS A 84 10.78 19.35 -1.70
C LYS A 84 10.69 17.87 -2.03
N GLY A 85 11.19 16.99 -1.15
CA GLY A 85 11.12 15.54 -1.34
C GLY A 85 9.69 15.05 -1.48
N TYR A 86 8.77 15.58 -0.65
CA TYR A 86 7.37 15.21 -0.74
C TYR A 86 6.68 15.76 -2.00
N LEU A 87 6.96 17.02 -2.37
CA LEU A 87 6.46 17.59 -3.63
C LEU A 87 6.91 16.77 -4.85
N TRP A 88 8.18 16.36 -4.90
CA TRP A 88 8.68 15.50 -5.98
C TRP A 88 7.98 14.14 -6.00
N ALA A 89 7.83 13.49 -4.86
CA ALA A 89 7.15 12.22 -4.77
C ALA A 89 5.71 12.31 -5.30
N ILE A 90 4.94 13.29 -4.82
CA ILE A 90 3.55 13.51 -5.25
C ILE A 90 3.48 13.93 -6.72
N GLY A 91 4.34 14.82 -7.17
CA GLY A 91 4.39 15.26 -8.55
C GLY A 91 4.65 14.10 -9.52
N VAL A 92 5.60 13.21 -9.20
CA VAL A 92 5.92 12.05 -10.03
C VAL A 92 4.74 11.08 -10.08
N TRP A 93 4.11 10.75 -8.95
CA TRP A 93 2.97 9.82 -9.02
C TRP A 93 1.76 10.45 -9.73
N SER A 94 1.47 11.74 -9.50
CA SER A 94 0.38 12.43 -10.19
C SER A 94 0.59 12.49 -11.70
N VAL A 95 1.84 12.70 -12.15
CA VAL A 95 2.21 12.57 -13.56
C VAL A 95 1.98 11.12 -14.04
N GLY A 96 2.39 10.12 -13.26
CA GLY A 96 2.13 8.71 -13.56
C GLY A 96 0.64 8.40 -13.74
N ALA A 97 -0.21 8.94 -12.86
CA ALA A 97 -1.67 8.83 -13.00
C ALA A 97 -2.17 9.45 -14.31
N VAL A 98 -1.75 10.68 -14.60
CA VAL A 98 -2.12 11.39 -15.83
C VAL A 98 -1.66 10.63 -17.07
N ILE A 99 -0.45 10.04 -17.08
CA ILE A 99 0.06 9.24 -18.20
C ILE A 99 -0.90 8.08 -18.52
N HIS A 100 -1.49 7.41 -17.50
CA HIS A 100 -2.47 6.34 -17.75
C HIS A 100 -3.63 6.82 -18.61
N ALA A 101 -4.16 8.00 -18.36
CA ALA A 101 -5.28 8.55 -19.13
C ALA A 101 -4.96 8.73 -20.63
N PHE A 102 -3.71 8.97 -20.96
CA PHE A 102 -3.28 9.17 -22.35
C PHE A 102 -2.82 7.89 -23.06
N CYS A 103 -2.77 6.75 -22.38
CA CYS A 103 -2.35 5.47 -22.97
C CYS A 103 -3.24 5.10 -24.17
N GLY A 104 -4.55 5.35 -24.11
CA GLY A 104 -5.47 5.10 -25.22
C GLY A 104 -5.15 5.93 -26.47
N LEU A 105 -4.91 7.23 -26.28
CA LEU A 105 -4.55 8.14 -27.39
C LEU A 105 -3.23 7.73 -28.06
N VAL A 106 -2.22 7.40 -27.24
CA VAL A 106 -0.91 6.96 -27.77
C VAL A 106 -1.04 5.59 -28.46
N THR A 107 -1.84 4.67 -27.92
CA THR A 107 -2.11 3.38 -28.55
C THR A 107 -2.75 3.60 -29.93
N ALA A 108 -3.80 4.41 -30.05
CA ALA A 108 -4.45 4.72 -31.33
C ALA A 108 -3.45 5.29 -32.36
N GLY A 109 -2.63 6.26 -31.93
CA GLY A 109 -1.59 6.85 -32.79
C GLY A 109 -0.58 5.84 -33.32
N VAL A 110 -0.15 4.88 -32.49
CA VAL A 110 0.85 3.87 -32.85
C VAL A 110 0.26 2.75 -33.71
N VAL A 111 -0.96 2.24 -33.35
CA VAL A 111 -1.50 1.03 -34.00
C VAL A 111 -2.38 1.32 -35.22
N ALA A 112 -3.11 2.46 -35.20
CA ALA A 112 -3.98 2.88 -36.30
C ALA A 112 -3.38 3.99 -37.16
N GLY A 113 -2.30 4.63 -36.71
CA GLY A 113 -1.73 5.82 -37.35
C GLY A 113 -2.56 7.10 -37.16
N GLU A 114 -3.59 7.04 -36.33
CA GLU A 114 -4.52 8.14 -36.08
C GLU A 114 -4.19 8.87 -34.77
N TRP A 115 -3.54 10.03 -34.92
CA TRP A 115 -3.23 10.90 -33.76
C TRP A 115 -4.40 11.84 -33.50
N THR A 116 -5.22 11.52 -32.51
CA THR A 116 -6.39 12.29 -32.08
C THR A 116 -6.19 12.82 -30.66
N THR A 117 -6.89 13.90 -30.32
CA THR A 117 -7.00 14.42 -28.95
C THR A 117 -8.28 14.00 -28.25
N SER A 118 -9.17 13.28 -28.96
CA SER A 118 -10.44 12.78 -28.45
C SER A 118 -10.30 11.36 -27.94
N PHE A 119 -10.67 11.11 -26.69
CA PHE A 119 -10.69 9.77 -26.11
C PHE A 119 -11.65 8.83 -26.84
N SER A 120 -12.83 9.34 -27.26
CA SER A 120 -13.78 8.56 -28.07
C SER A 120 -13.22 8.24 -29.46
N GLY A 121 -12.57 9.22 -30.11
CA GLY A 121 -11.92 9.00 -31.40
C GLY A 121 -10.79 7.96 -31.32
N ALA A 122 -10.03 7.94 -30.24
CA ALA A 122 -9.00 6.92 -30.02
C ALA A 122 -9.60 5.51 -29.90
N ARG A 123 -10.71 5.36 -29.18
CA ARG A 123 -11.42 4.06 -29.07
C ARG A 123 -11.94 3.59 -30.42
N GLU A 124 -12.54 4.48 -31.19
CA GLU A 124 -13.00 4.17 -32.55
C GLU A 124 -11.83 3.71 -33.43
N ALA A 125 -10.71 4.46 -33.44
CA ALA A 125 -9.53 4.12 -34.20
C ALA A 125 -8.94 2.75 -33.80
N ILE A 126 -8.84 2.47 -32.49
CA ILE A 126 -8.37 1.16 -31.98
C ILE A 126 -9.31 0.04 -32.43
N GLY A 127 -10.63 0.27 -32.39
CA GLY A 127 -11.64 -0.72 -32.80
C GLY A 127 -11.58 -1.08 -34.31
N THR A 128 -10.92 -0.29 -35.16
CA THR A 128 -10.72 -0.59 -36.60
C THR A 128 -9.50 -1.48 -36.85
N VAL A 129 -8.60 -1.64 -35.86
CA VAL A 129 -7.33 -2.36 -36.04
C VAL A 129 -7.57 -3.85 -36.01
N SER A 130 -7.29 -4.55 -37.10
CA SER A 130 -7.43 -6.00 -37.20
C SER A 130 -6.32 -6.78 -36.44
N ASN A 131 -5.18 -6.15 -36.19
CA ASN A 131 -4.06 -6.77 -35.45
C ASN A 131 -4.23 -6.57 -33.95
N VAL A 132 -5.07 -7.40 -33.32
CA VAL A 132 -5.34 -7.37 -31.88
C VAL A 132 -4.06 -7.56 -31.05
N SER A 133 -3.15 -8.41 -31.47
CA SER A 133 -1.89 -8.64 -30.75
C SER A 133 -1.02 -7.38 -30.66
N LEU A 134 -1.02 -6.54 -31.70
CA LEU A 134 -0.32 -5.27 -31.69
C LEU A 134 -0.98 -4.28 -30.70
N VAL A 135 -2.32 -4.23 -30.69
CA VAL A 135 -3.08 -3.38 -29.75
C VAL A 135 -2.74 -3.75 -28.31
N VAL A 136 -2.80 -5.05 -27.98
CA VAL A 136 -2.45 -5.57 -26.64
C VAL A 136 -1.02 -5.20 -26.28
N SER A 137 -0.05 -5.55 -27.16
CA SER A 137 1.38 -5.30 -26.88
C SER A 137 1.69 -3.83 -26.59
N VAL A 138 1.16 -2.92 -27.41
CA VAL A 138 1.41 -1.48 -27.27
C VAL A 138 0.73 -0.95 -26.01
N SER A 139 -0.55 -1.23 -25.80
CA SER A 139 -1.28 -0.74 -24.64
C SER A 139 -0.72 -1.28 -23.33
N VAL A 140 -0.42 -2.58 -23.23
CA VAL A 140 0.19 -3.18 -22.03
C VAL A 140 1.54 -2.52 -21.71
N THR A 141 2.39 -2.30 -22.72
CA THR A 141 3.70 -1.62 -22.53
C THR A 141 3.54 -0.22 -22.01
N LEU A 142 2.59 0.56 -22.55
CA LEU A 142 2.32 1.92 -22.11
C LEU A 142 1.79 1.96 -20.67
N PHE A 143 0.88 1.05 -20.32
CA PHE A 143 0.37 0.95 -18.94
C PHE A 143 1.45 0.49 -17.96
N ILE A 144 2.36 -0.42 -18.35
CA ILE A 144 3.53 -0.79 -17.53
C ILE A 144 4.42 0.44 -17.29
N PHE A 145 4.69 1.24 -18.33
CA PHE A 145 5.47 2.47 -18.18
C PHE A 145 4.79 3.46 -17.24
N ALA A 146 3.49 3.70 -17.42
CA ALA A 146 2.71 4.58 -16.55
C ALA A 146 2.73 4.10 -15.09
N ARG A 147 2.59 2.77 -14.87
CA ARG A 147 2.71 2.12 -13.55
C ARG A 147 4.10 2.26 -12.94
N LEU A 148 5.16 2.19 -13.74
CA LEU A 148 6.53 2.43 -13.26
C LEU A 148 6.66 3.85 -12.70
N VAL A 149 6.22 4.86 -13.47
CA VAL A 149 6.27 6.26 -13.03
C VAL A 149 5.45 6.45 -11.74
N LEU A 150 4.24 5.90 -11.71
CA LEU A 150 3.37 5.94 -10.53
C LEU A 150 4.05 5.32 -9.31
N ALA A 151 4.60 4.12 -9.45
CA ALA A 151 5.24 3.37 -8.35
C ALA A 151 6.46 4.10 -7.77
N VAL A 152 7.28 4.71 -8.62
CA VAL A 152 8.44 5.52 -8.21
C VAL A 152 8.02 6.70 -7.34
N GLY A 153 6.96 7.41 -7.74
CA GLY A 153 6.42 8.52 -6.96
C GLY A 153 5.78 8.07 -5.65
N GLU A 154 4.89 7.08 -5.72
CA GLU A 154 4.16 6.56 -4.55
C GLU A 154 5.07 6.04 -3.44
N ALA A 155 6.21 5.43 -3.80
CA ALA A 155 7.17 4.92 -2.83
C ALA A 155 7.74 6.00 -1.90
N GLY A 156 7.71 7.28 -2.31
CA GLY A 156 8.16 8.40 -1.50
C GLY A 156 7.17 8.87 -0.43
N ASN A 157 5.89 8.49 -0.53
CA ASN A 157 4.84 8.99 0.36
C ASN A 157 5.12 8.69 1.85
N PHE A 158 5.29 7.41 2.21
CA PHE A 158 5.49 7.02 3.61
C PHE A 158 6.79 7.56 4.21
N PRO A 159 7.97 7.48 3.55
CA PRO A 159 9.18 8.10 4.07
C PRO A 159 9.04 9.60 4.33
N ALA A 160 8.41 10.33 3.41
CA ALA A 160 8.19 11.77 3.56
C ALA A 160 7.21 12.10 4.70
N ALA A 161 6.12 11.32 4.82
CA ALA A 161 5.14 11.51 5.89
C ALA A 161 5.73 11.22 7.28
N ILE A 162 6.53 10.15 7.41
CA ILE A 162 7.20 9.81 8.67
C ILE A 162 8.20 10.92 9.05
N LYS A 163 8.95 11.44 8.07
CA LYS A 163 9.90 12.52 8.30
C LYS A 163 9.20 13.81 8.74
N ALA A 164 8.13 14.23 8.05
CA ALA A 164 7.31 15.38 8.44
C ALA A 164 6.72 15.21 9.85
N THR A 165 6.28 13.99 10.19
CA THR A 165 5.79 13.68 11.54
C THR A 165 6.91 13.82 12.58
N ALA A 166 8.13 13.37 12.28
CA ALA A 166 9.27 13.49 13.18
C ALA A 166 9.67 14.95 13.40
N GLU A 167 9.48 15.83 12.41
CA GLU A 167 9.79 17.26 12.49
C GLU A 167 8.73 18.06 13.29
N TYR A 168 7.45 17.64 13.24
CA TYR A 168 6.35 18.40 13.85
C TYR A 168 5.83 17.84 15.17
N PHE A 169 6.20 16.60 15.54
CA PHE A 169 5.68 15.96 16.74
C PHE A 169 6.79 15.49 17.68
N PRO A 170 6.67 15.77 19.00
CA PRO A 170 7.56 15.19 19.99
C PRO A 170 7.40 13.67 20.04
N LYS A 171 8.44 12.95 20.52
CA LYS A 171 8.51 11.47 20.57
C LYS A 171 7.23 10.83 21.11
N LYS A 172 6.63 11.42 22.17
CA LYS A 172 5.40 10.90 22.80
C LYS A 172 4.17 10.90 21.88
N ASP A 173 4.06 11.84 20.93
CA ASP A 173 2.88 12.02 20.07
C ASP A 173 3.08 11.42 18.66
N ARG A 174 4.31 11.07 18.26
CA ARG A 174 4.63 10.54 16.92
C ARG A 174 3.82 9.31 16.56
N ALA A 175 3.60 8.40 17.52
CA ALA A 175 2.82 7.18 17.27
C ALA A 175 1.37 7.50 16.90
N LEU A 176 0.74 8.47 17.62
CA LEU A 176 -0.62 8.91 17.32
C LEU A 176 -0.70 9.59 15.97
N ALA A 177 0.20 10.53 15.66
CA ALA A 177 0.24 11.23 14.39
C ALA A 177 0.45 10.26 13.21
N THR A 178 1.36 9.28 13.37
CA THR A 178 1.59 8.22 12.38
C THR A 178 0.35 7.37 12.15
N SER A 179 -0.35 6.99 13.21
CA SER A 179 -1.59 6.22 13.09
C SER A 179 -2.69 7.02 12.38
N LEU A 180 -2.80 8.30 12.67
CA LEU A 180 -3.79 9.18 12.05
C LEU A 180 -3.52 9.35 10.55
N PHE A 181 -2.30 9.70 10.12
CA PHE A 181 -2.06 9.84 8.69
C PHE A 181 -2.14 8.50 7.95
N ASN A 182 -1.72 7.40 8.58
CA ASN A 182 -1.79 6.07 7.98
C ASN A 182 -3.25 5.59 7.80
N SER A 183 -4.18 6.05 8.63
CA SER A 183 -5.61 5.76 8.44
C SER A 183 -6.15 6.33 7.13
N GLY A 184 -5.49 7.32 6.53
CA GLY A 184 -5.78 7.83 5.20
C GLY A 184 -5.75 6.73 4.12
N ALA A 185 -4.87 5.73 4.26
CA ALA A 185 -4.83 4.58 3.36
C ALA A 185 -6.15 3.78 3.37
N GLN A 186 -6.72 3.56 4.56
CA GLN A 186 -7.98 2.85 4.70
C GLN A 186 -9.16 3.67 4.14
N ILE A 187 -9.15 4.97 4.40
CA ILE A 187 -10.18 5.90 3.90
C ILE A 187 -10.11 5.99 2.36
N GLY A 188 -8.89 6.07 1.78
CA GLY A 188 -8.70 6.03 0.32
C GLY A 188 -9.24 4.74 -0.29
N ALA A 189 -8.90 3.58 0.30
CA ALA A 189 -9.40 2.28 -0.13
C ALA A 189 -10.94 2.16 -0.04
N LEU A 190 -11.54 2.80 0.97
CA LEU A 190 -12.98 2.80 1.19
C LEU A 190 -13.74 3.69 0.21
N ILE A 191 -13.19 4.86 -0.13
CA ILE A 191 -13.80 5.84 -1.05
C ILE A 191 -13.65 5.39 -2.50
N ALA A 192 -12.57 4.72 -2.86
CA ALA A 192 -12.27 4.33 -4.23
C ALA A 192 -13.42 3.61 -4.94
N PRO A 193 -13.99 2.50 -4.42
CA PRO A 193 -15.10 1.81 -5.09
C PRO A 193 -16.38 2.64 -5.19
N LEU A 194 -16.57 3.60 -4.29
CA LEU A 194 -17.75 4.49 -4.30
C LEU A 194 -17.61 5.70 -5.22
N SER A 195 -16.44 5.94 -5.79
CA SER A 195 -16.19 7.12 -6.65
C SER A 195 -15.70 6.74 -8.04
N ILE A 196 -14.68 5.91 -8.15
CA ILE A 196 -13.97 5.63 -9.40
C ILE A 196 -14.87 5.00 -10.47
N PRO A 197 -15.66 3.93 -10.20
CA PRO A 197 -16.52 3.34 -11.21
C PRO A 197 -17.59 4.32 -11.74
N PHE A 198 -18.11 5.19 -10.88
CA PHE A 198 -19.10 6.19 -11.27
C PHE A 198 -18.50 7.27 -12.18
N ILE A 199 -17.26 7.72 -11.87
CA ILE A 199 -16.52 8.65 -12.73
C ILE A 199 -16.25 7.99 -14.10
N ALA A 200 -15.76 6.75 -14.10
CA ALA A 200 -15.44 6.01 -15.31
C ALA A 200 -16.68 5.79 -16.20
N ARG A 201 -17.81 5.49 -15.60
CA ARG A 201 -19.08 5.31 -16.36
C ARG A 201 -19.63 6.61 -16.90
N ALA A 202 -19.51 7.73 -16.17
CA ALA A 202 -20.05 9.02 -16.57
C ALA A 202 -19.21 9.72 -17.63
N TRP A 203 -17.88 9.64 -17.54
CA TRP A 203 -16.95 10.45 -18.33
C TRP A 203 -15.83 9.67 -19.03
N GLY A 204 -15.80 8.34 -18.88
CA GLY A 204 -14.73 7.48 -19.39
C GLY A 204 -13.69 7.15 -18.30
N TRP A 205 -13.03 6.01 -18.48
CA TRP A 205 -12.01 5.53 -17.52
C TRP A 205 -10.80 6.47 -17.47
N GLU A 206 -10.50 7.18 -18.54
CA GLU A 206 -9.41 8.17 -18.62
C GLU A 206 -9.63 9.32 -17.63
N MET A 207 -10.90 9.76 -17.51
CA MET A 207 -11.27 10.82 -16.58
C MET A 207 -11.09 10.40 -15.12
N ALA A 208 -11.25 9.10 -14.79
CA ALA A 208 -10.95 8.62 -13.46
C ALA A 208 -9.46 8.82 -13.10
N PHE A 209 -8.54 8.49 -14.01
CA PHE A 209 -7.11 8.76 -13.82
C PHE A 209 -6.79 10.25 -13.78
N LEU A 210 -7.39 11.07 -14.65
CA LEU A 210 -7.15 12.51 -14.67
C LEU A 210 -7.63 13.20 -13.40
N ILE A 211 -8.83 12.89 -12.92
CA ILE A 211 -9.42 13.51 -11.73
C ILE A 211 -8.61 13.12 -10.50
N ILE A 212 -8.33 11.82 -10.30
CA ILE A 212 -7.56 11.37 -9.13
C ILE A 212 -6.12 11.89 -9.19
N GLY A 213 -5.47 11.85 -10.34
CA GLY A 213 -4.13 12.43 -10.51
C GLY A 213 -4.10 13.95 -10.26
N ALA A 214 -5.14 14.67 -10.69
CA ALA A 214 -5.29 16.10 -10.42
C ALA A 214 -5.40 16.43 -8.92
N LEU A 215 -6.01 15.55 -8.10
CA LEU A 215 -6.04 15.73 -6.64
C LEU A 215 -4.64 15.79 -6.04
N GLY A 216 -3.67 15.06 -6.58
CA GLY A 216 -2.28 15.15 -6.15
C GLY A 216 -1.67 16.53 -6.44
N PHE A 217 -1.91 17.11 -7.61
CA PHE A 217 -1.44 18.47 -7.94
C PHE A 217 -2.14 19.53 -7.08
N VAL A 218 -3.44 19.39 -6.81
CA VAL A 218 -4.17 20.27 -5.88
C VAL A 218 -3.55 20.18 -4.48
N TRP A 219 -3.27 18.98 -4.00
CA TRP A 219 -2.61 18.77 -2.72
C TRP A 219 -1.22 19.45 -2.68
N MET A 220 -0.43 19.33 -3.76
CA MET A 220 0.87 20.01 -3.89
C MET A 220 0.73 21.52 -3.72
N GLY A 221 -0.29 22.11 -4.35
CA GLY A 221 -0.60 23.53 -4.20
C GLY A 221 -0.79 23.91 -2.71
N PHE A 222 -1.61 23.17 -1.97
CA PHE A 222 -1.78 23.41 -0.53
C PHE A 222 -0.48 23.20 0.25
N TRP A 223 0.29 22.13 -0.05
CA TRP A 223 1.53 21.83 0.67
C TRP A 223 2.57 22.93 0.56
N VAL A 224 2.71 23.55 -0.60
CA VAL A 224 3.63 24.68 -0.80
C VAL A 224 3.38 25.82 0.18
N PHE A 225 2.09 26.12 0.46
CA PHE A 225 1.68 27.22 1.34
C PHE A 225 1.54 26.82 2.81
N VAL A 226 1.31 25.55 3.10
CA VAL A 226 1.00 25.07 4.46
C VAL A 226 2.26 24.62 5.20
N TYR A 227 3.19 23.97 4.49
CA TYR A 227 4.37 23.37 5.10
C TYR A 227 5.60 24.27 5.00
N ASP A 228 6.17 24.58 6.15
CA ASP A 228 7.54 25.03 6.33
C ASP A 228 8.12 24.28 7.54
N LYS A 229 9.45 24.29 7.75
CA LYS A 229 10.02 23.71 8.96
C LYS A 229 9.49 24.44 10.19
N PRO A 230 9.24 23.75 11.33
CA PRO A 230 8.65 24.38 12.51
C PRO A 230 9.33 25.68 12.93
N GLU A 231 10.67 25.74 12.86
CA GLU A 231 11.47 26.91 13.24
C GLU A 231 11.32 28.09 12.26
N GLN A 232 10.94 27.81 11.02
CA GLN A 232 10.80 28.79 9.93
C GLN A 232 9.33 29.17 9.68
N SER A 233 8.40 28.41 10.28
CA SER A 233 6.98 28.57 10.02
C SER A 233 6.40 29.75 10.78
N LYS A 234 5.88 30.74 10.05
CA LYS A 234 5.13 31.87 10.65
C LYS A 234 3.80 31.44 11.31
N LYS A 235 3.36 30.20 11.07
CA LYS A 235 2.11 29.64 11.58
C LYS A 235 2.30 28.90 12.91
N VAL A 236 3.54 28.66 13.33
CA VAL A 236 3.90 28.02 14.60
C VAL A 236 4.31 29.10 15.57
N ASN A 237 3.57 29.25 16.68
CA ASN A 237 3.94 30.19 17.72
C ASN A 237 4.99 29.59 18.67
N ALA A 238 5.57 30.44 19.51
CA ALA A 238 6.64 30.05 20.43
C ALA A 238 6.23 28.94 21.39
N ALA A 239 4.97 28.91 21.84
CA ALA A 239 4.45 27.85 22.70
C ALA A 239 4.38 26.50 22.00
N GLU A 240 3.94 26.46 20.74
CA GLU A 240 3.91 25.23 19.94
C GLU A 240 5.32 24.77 19.56
N LEU A 241 6.21 25.71 19.21
CA LEU A 241 7.60 25.38 18.90
C LEU A 241 8.32 24.77 20.10
N ALA A 242 8.13 25.33 21.29
CA ALA A 242 8.66 24.76 22.53
C ALA A 242 8.11 23.36 22.81
N TYR A 243 6.82 23.13 22.51
CA TYR A 243 6.21 21.80 22.63
C TYR A 243 6.79 20.80 21.64
N ILE A 244 7.02 21.19 20.40
CA ILE A 244 7.60 20.33 19.36
C ILE A 244 9.03 19.92 19.77
N ASN A 245 9.83 20.85 20.26
CA ASN A 245 11.26 20.66 20.57
C ASN A 245 11.49 20.22 22.04
N GLN A 246 10.44 19.83 22.78
CA GLN A 246 10.59 19.46 24.20
C GLN A 246 11.56 18.30 24.45
N ASP A 247 11.67 17.38 23.51
CA ASP A 247 12.57 16.24 23.62
C ASP A 247 14.05 16.66 23.52
N ASP A 248 14.36 17.62 22.65
CA ASP A 248 15.72 18.14 22.46
C ASP A 248 16.19 18.91 23.69
N ILE A 249 15.27 19.63 24.36
CA ILE A 249 15.52 20.36 25.62
C ILE A 249 15.80 19.35 26.74
N THR A 250 15.04 18.25 26.80
CA THR A 250 15.19 17.22 27.82
C THR A 250 16.50 16.44 27.64
N ASP A 251 16.82 16.07 26.39
CA ASP A 251 18.05 15.36 26.04
C ASP A 251 19.30 16.24 26.32
N ALA A 252 19.24 17.56 26.05
CA ALA A 252 20.28 18.52 26.38
C ALA A 252 20.46 18.69 27.91
N ALA A 253 19.37 18.75 28.65
CA ALA A 253 19.39 18.85 30.12
C ALA A 253 19.95 17.56 30.79
N ALA A 254 19.80 16.40 30.14
CA ALA A 254 20.35 15.13 30.59
C ALA A 254 21.84 14.94 30.22
N GLY A 255 22.50 15.98 29.66
CA GLY A 255 23.91 15.91 29.26
C GLY A 255 24.17 15.09 28.02
N ALA A 256 23.13 14.66 27.32
CA ALA A 256 23.25 14.10 25.99
C ALA A 256 23.60 15.24 25.02
N SER A 257 24.77 15.19 24.41
CA SER A 257 25.09 16.09 23.31
C SER A 257 23.97 16.04 22.28
N PRO A 258 23.51 17.22 21.78
CA PRO A 258 22.50 17.22 20.73
C PRO A 258 23.02 16.34 19.61
N ILE A 259 22.29 15.26 19.32
CA ILE A 259 22.59 14.41 18.16
C ILE A 259 22.37 15.30 16.97
N LYS A 260 23.46 15.97 16.53
CA LYS A 260 23.46 16.77 15.31
C LYS A 260 22.90 15.84 14.23
N ALA A 261 21.97 16.34 13.44
CA ALA A 261 21.44 15.66 12.25
C ALA A 261 22.57 15.25 11.28
N ASP A 262 23.80 15.67 11.53
CA ASP A 262 25.03 15.37 10.83
C ASP A 262 25.87 14.22 11.43
N ASP A 263 25.43 13.57 12.49
CA ASP A 263 26.08 12.32 12.92
C ASP A 263 25.68 11.18 11.96
N LYS A 264 25.98 11.40 10.69
CA LYS A 264 25.93 10.47 9.56
C LYS A 264 26.95 9.33 9.68
N GLY A 265 27.62 9.23 10.81
CA GLY A 265 28.51 8.16 11.18
C GLY A 265 27.83 6.94 11.79
N GLY A 266 26.50 6.89 11.85
CA GLY A 266 25.76 5.72 12.29
C GLY A 266 26.16 4.49 11.50
N ARG A 267 26.52 3.40 12.19
CA ARG A 267 26.85 2.09 11.60
C ARG A 267 25.85 1.76 10.49
N LYS A 268 26.30 1.77 9.23
CA LYS A 268 25.48 1.39 8.08
C LYS A 268 25.47 -0.12 7.97
N VAL A 269 24.33 -0.73 8.17
CA VAL A 269 24.15 -2.17 7.91
C VAL A 269 24.13 -2.41 6.42
N THR A 270 25.01 -3.29 5.94
CA THR A 270 24.99 -3.75 4.56
C THR A 270 23.99 -4.89 4.39
N PHE A 271 23.43 -5.05 3.20
CA PHE A 271 22.56 -6.20 2.90
C PHE A 271 23.22 -7.55 3.23
N LYS A 272 24.53 -7.67 2.95
CA LYS A 272 25.31 -8.88 3.24
C LYS A 272 25.33 -9.19 4.75
N GLN A 273 25.47 -8.19 5.62
CA GLN A 273 25.40 -8.37 7.07
C GLN A 273 23.98 -8.76 7.49
N ALA A 274 22.96 -8.05 6.98
CA ALA A 274 21.56 -8.32 7.28
C ALA A 274 21.18 -9.79 6.97
N PHE A 275 21.54 -10.31 5.81
CA PHE A 275 21.21 -11.68 5.39
C PHE A 275 21.97 -12.78 6.12
N ARG A 276 22.94 -12.47 6.99
CA ARG A 276 23.58 -13.44 7.87
C ARG A 276 22.70 -13.86 9.06
N HIS A 277 21.68 -13.06 9.38
CA HIS A 277 20.81 -13.30 10.53
C HIS A 277 19.53 -14.03 10.12
N LYS A 278 19.23 -15.14 10.81
CA LYS A 278 17.99 -15.92 10.60
C LYS A 278 16.72 -15.10 10.82
N GLN A 279 16.79 -14.07 11.68
CA GLN A 279 15.70 -13.14 11.94
C GLN A 279 15.33 -12.31 10.70
N THR A 280 16.32 -11.94 9.86
CA THR A 280 16.08 -11.26 8.58
C THR A 280 15.34 -12.18 7.62
N TRP A 281 15.75 -13.44 7.51
CA TRP A 281 15.07 -14.42 6.67
C TRP A 281 13.66 -14.72 7.16
N SER A 282 13.45 -14.82 8.48
CA SER A 282 12.14 -14.98 9.09
C SER A 282 11.19 -13.85 8.65
N PHE A 283 11.64 -12.61 8.77
CA PHE A 283 10.86 -11.44 8.35
C PHE A 283 10.63 -11.42 6.83
N ALA A 284 11.66 -11.64 6.02
CA ALA A 284 11.59 -11.62 4.57
C ALA A 284 10.62 -12.69 4.02
N VAL A 285 10.72 -13.94 4.51
CA VAL A 285 9.82 -15.04 4.09
C VAL A 285 8.39 -14.78 4.53
N GLY A 286 8.19 -14.27 5.76
CA GLY A 286 6.87 -13.88 6.24
C GLY A 286 6.22 -12.83 5.33
N LYS A 287 6.96 -11.80 4.94
CA LYS A 287 6.50 -10.75 4.02
C LYS A 287 6.25 -11.28 2.60
N PHE A 288 7.18 -12.08 2.07
CA PHE A 288 7.07 -12.67 0.74
C PHE A 288 5.76 -13.45 0.55
N LEU A 289 5.41 -14.30 1.52
CA LEU A 289 4.22 -15.14 1.45
C LEU A 289 2.92 -14.35 1.66
N THR A 290 2.92 -13.35 2.54
CA THR A 290 1.67 -12.74 3.00
C THR A 290 1.31 -11.43 2.31
N ASP A 291 2.28 -10.63 1.88
CA ASP A 291 1.99 -9.38 1.18
C ASP A 291 1.34 -9.64 -0.18
N GLY A 292 1.72 -10.73 -0.87
CA GLY A 292 1.07 -11.14 -2.11
C GLY A 292 -0.44 -11.34 -1.96
N VAL A 293 -0.89 -11.89 -0.84
CA VAL A 293 -2.33 -12.06 -0.56
C VAL A 293 -3.03 -10.71 -0.48
N TRP A 294 -2.45 -9.72 0.22
CA TRP A 294 -3.03 -8.39 0.29
C TRP A 294 -3.14 -7.71 -1.07
N TRP A 295 -2.07 -7.75 -1.87
CA TRP A 295 -2.06 -7.17 -3.20
C TRP A 295 -3.03 -7.88 -4.14
N PHE A 296 -3.19 -9.22 -3.99
CA PHE A 296 -4.21 -9.96 -4.71
C PHE A 296 -5.62 -9.47 -4.33
N LEU A 297 -5.93 -9.38 -3.05
CA LEU A 297 -7.24 -8.91 -2.61
C LEU A 297 -7.50 -7.47 -3.08
N LEU A 298 -6.49 -6.60 -3.07
CA LEU A 298 -6.62 -5.22 -3.50
C LEU A 298 -6.91 -5.10 -5.01
N PHE A 299 -6.28 -5.94 -5.83
CA PHE A 299 -6.35 -5.80 -7.28
C PHE A 299 -7.39 -6.70 -7.94
N TRP A 300 -7.68 -7.86 -7.37
CA TRP A 300 -8.49 -8.87 -8.04
C TRP A 300 -9.91 -9.05 -7.47
N VAL A 301 -10.23 -8.50 -6.29
CA VAL A 301 -11.58 -8.61 -5.74
C VAL A 301 -12.65 -8.01 -6.65
N PRO A 302 -12.45 -6.81 -7.28
CA PRO A 302 -13.43 -6.31 -8.25
C PRO A 302 -13.63 -7.26 -9.44
N ALA A 303 -12.53 -7.78 -10.00
CA ALA A 303 -12.57 -8.74 -11.11
C ALA A 303 -13.22 -10.08 -10.71
N TYR A 304 -12.98 -10.55 -9.49
CA TYR A 304 -13.66 -11.72 -8.94
C TYR A 304 -15.18 -11.55 -8.93
N LEU A 305 -15.65 -10.43 -8.44
CA LEU A 305 -17.09 -10.12 -8.39
C LEU A 305 -17.69 -10.02 -9.80
N SER A 306 -16.95 -9.45 -10.75
CA SER A 306 -17.36 -9.38 -12.15
C SER A 306 -17.37 -10.75 -12.81
N SER A 307 -16.29 -11.50 -12.73
CA SER A 307 -16.12 -12.77 -13.45
C SER A 307 -17.00 -13.89 -12.91
N VAL A 308 -17.18 -13.97 -11.57
CA VAL A 308 -17.89 -15.09 -10.93
C VAL A 308 -19.38 -14.79 -10.72
N TYR A 309 -19.73 -13.52 -10.46
CA TYR A 309 -21.11 -13.12 -10.14
C TYR A 309 -21.75 -12.23 -11.20
N GLY A 310 -21.02 -11.84 -12.25
CA GLY A 310 -21.52 -10.97 -13.33
C GLY A 310 -21.84 -9.55 -12.87
N LEU A 311 -21.25 -9.09 -11.77
CA LEU A 311 -21.46 -7.75 -11.24
C LEU A 311 -20.56 -6.76 -11.96
N ASP A 312 -21.13 -5.73 -12.60
CA ASP A 312 -20.34 -4.63 -13.13
C ASP A 312 -19.67 -3.82 -12.01
N SER A 313 -18.75 -2.92 -12.35
CA SER A 313 -17.97 -2.15 -11.38
C SER A 313 -18.84 -1.28 -10.46
N ILE A 314 -19.99 -0.82 -10.90
CA ILE A 314 -20.94 -0.06 -10.06
C ILE A 314 -21.69 -0.99 -9.12
N GLN A 315 -22.17 -2.12 -9.62
CA GLN A 315 -22.87 -3.12 -8.81
C GLN A 315 -21.93 -3.75 -7.76
N SER A 316 -20.66 -3.92 -8.10
CA SER A 316 -19.65 -4.44 -7.16
C SER A 316 -19.16 -3.40 -6.15
N ALA A 317 -19.37 -2.09 -6.38
CA ALA A 317 -18.89 -1.01 -5.53
C ALA A 317 -19.28 -1.18 -4.02
N PRO A 318 -20.56 -1.43 -3.65
CA PRO A 318 -20.92 -1.63 -2.26
C PRO A 318 -20.29 -2.89 -1.65
N HIS A 319 -20.05 -3.93 -2.45
CA HIS A 319 -19.41 -5.16 -2.01
C HIS A 319 -17.92 -4.93 -1.68
N VAL A 320 -17.19 -4.26 -2.57
CA VAL A 320 -15.79 -3.89 -2.37
C VAL A 320 -15.65 -2.92 -1.19
N PHE A 321 -16.58 -1.96 -1.06
CA PHE A 321 -16.64 -1.08 0.12
C PHE A 321 -16.73 -1.85 1.43
N VAL A 322 -17.62 -2.86 1.50
CA VAL A 322 -17.77 -3.69 2.71
C VAL A 322 -16.52 -4.50 3.03
N VAL A 323 -15.80 -5.03 2.01
CA VAL A 323 -14.49 -5.68 2.23
C VAL A 323 -13.54 -4.77 2.98
N TYR A 324 -13.39 -3.52 2.52
CA TYR A 324 -12.49 -2.56 3.16
C TYR A 324 -13.02 -2.05 4.51
N ALA A 325 -14.32 -1.88 4.66
CA ALA A 325 -14.95 -1.52 5.94
C ALA A 325 -14.66 -2.57 7.02
N ILE A 326 -14.78 -3.87 6.68
CA ILE A 326 -14.43 -4.97 7.59
C ILE A 326 -12.92 -4.95 7.88
N SER A 327 -12.08 -4.67 6.88
CA SER A 327 -10.63 -4.62 7.07
C SER A 327 -10.19 -3.57 8.12
N MET A 328 -10.97 -2.51 8.33
CA MET A 328 -10.69 -1.49 9.36
C MET A 328 -10.76 -2.04 10.80
N ILE A 329 -11.44 -3.15 11.04
CA ILE A 329 -11.48 -3.81 12.37
C ILE A 329 -10.05 -4.17 12.82
N SER A 330 -9.14 -4.39 11.88
CA SER A 330 -7.74 -4.66 12.15
C SER A 330 -7.04 -3.62 13.01
N VAL A 331 -7.47 -2.35 12.94
CA VAL A 331 -6.88 -1.23 13.73
C VAL A 331 -6.92 -1.55 15.23
N PHE A 332 -8.02 -2.16 15.69
CA PHE A 332 -8.17 -2.56 17.08
C PHE A 332 -7.52 -3.92 17.36
N ALA A 333 -7.73 -4.91 16.49
CA ALA A 333 -7.25 -6.28 16.68
C ALA A 333 -5.72 -6.35 16.72
N ALA A 334 -5.04 -5.62 15.84
CA ALA A 334 -3.57 -5.62 15.71
C ALA A 334 -2.84 -5.24 17.01
N GLY A 335 -3.40 -4.35 17.80
CA GLY A 335 -2.81 -3.93 19.08
C GLY A 335 -3.33 -4.71 20.30
N TYR A 336 -4.62 -5.06 20.27
CA TYR A 336 -5.28 -5.71 21.43
C TYR A 336 -4.70 -7.11 21.72
N PHE A 337 -4.65 -7.99 20.74
CA PHE A 337 -4.24 -9.39 20.97
C PHE A 337 -2.78 -9.55 21.41
N PRO A 338 -1.77 -8.90 20.80
CA PRO A 338 -0.41 -8.97 21.31
C PRO A 338 -0.30 -8.47 22.75
N ARG A 339 -0.93 -7.33 23.06
CA ARG A 339 -0.97 -6.78 24.43
C ARG A 339 -1.61 -7.76 25.41
N TYR A 340 -2.72 -8.40 25.03
CA TYR A 340 -3.37 -9.42 25.86
C TYR A 340 -2.41 -10.57 26.20
N TYR A 341 -1.69 -11.11 25.20
CA TYR A 341 -0.74 -12.20 25.43
C TYR A 341 0.44 -11.76 26.29
N MET A 342 0.98 -10.56 26.07
CA MET A 342 2.09 -10.04 26.89
C MET A 342 1.66 -9.77 28.34
N THR A 343 0.51 -9.15 28.56
CA THR A 343 0.08 -8.73 29.92
C THR A 343 -0.59 -9.83 30.70
N LYS A 344 -1.54 -10.56 30.09
CA LYS A 344 -2.33 -11.62 30.81
C LYS A 344 -1.62 -12.95 30.84
N LYS A 345 -0.84 -13.29 29.78
CA LYS A 345 -0.11 -14.56 29.69
C LYS A 345 1.37 -14.41 30.06
N LYS A 346 1.81 -13.19 30.39
CA LYS A 346 3.20 -12.87 30.82
C LYS A 346 4.27 -13.36 29.82
N LEU A 347 3.97 -13.27 28.52
CA LEU A 347 4.90 -13.64 27.46
C LEU A 347 5.83 -12.47 27.13
N ASP A 348 7.04 -12.78 26.67
CA ASP A 348 7.91 -11.78 26.08
C ASP A 348 7.28 -11.14 24.83
N PRO A 349 7.74 -9.95 24.40
CA PRO A 349 7.15 -9.25 23.26
C PRO A 349 7.08 -10.09 21.97
N TYR A 350 8.14 -10.81 21.64
CA TYR A 350 8.19 -11.64 20.45
C TYR A 350 7.19 -12.80 20.52
N GLN A 351 7.14 -13.54 21.63
CA GLN A 351 6.20 -14.65 21.80
C GLN A 351 4.76 -14.17 21.83
N GLY A 352 4.48 -13.02 22.46
CA GLY A 352 3.18 -12.40 22.48
C GLY A 352 2.68 -12.07 21.07
N ARG A 353 3.56 -11.48 20.24
CA ARG A 353 3.24 -11.19 18.83
C ARG A 353 3.08 -12.45 17.99
N MET A 354 3.98 -13.42 18.13
CA MET A 354 3.91 -14.68 17.38
C MET A 354 2.62 -15.46 17.68
N ARG A 355 2.10 -15.41 18.91
CA ARG A 355 0.80 -16.01 19.24
C ARG A 355 -0.37 -15.22 18.63
N ALA A 356 -0.32 -13.89 18.66
CA ALA A 356 -1.32 -13.06 17.99
C ALA A 356 -1.29 -13.28 16.47
N MET A 357 -0.12 -13.37 15.88
CA MET A 357 0.04 -13.65 14.45
C MET A 357 -0.48 -15.05 14.08
N LEU A 358 -0.31 -16.07 14.93
CA LEU A 358 -0.94 -17.37 14.70
C LEU A 358 -2.46 -17.26 14.68
N LEU A 359 -3.04 -16.54 15.64
CA LEU A 359 -4.47 -16.27 15.65
C LEU A 359 -4.92 -15.60 14.34
N PHE A 360 -4.22 -14.54 13.92
CA PHE A 360 -4.54 -13.86 12.66
C PHE A 360 -4.35 -14.75 11.43
N ALA A 361 -3.38 -15.66 11.43
CA ALA A 361 -3.13 -16.61 10.35
C ALA A 361 -4.26 -17.64 10.16
N MET A 362 -5.10 -17.84 11.16
CA MET A 362 -6.25 -18.77 11.06
C MET A 362 -7.43 -18.18 10.29
N PHE A 363 -7.64 -16.85 10.35
CA PHE A 363 -8.79 -16.22 9.71
C PHE A 363 -8.80 -16.28 8.19
N PRO A 364 -7.67 -16.11 7.46
CA PRO A 364 -7.66 -16.27 6.00
C PRO A 364 -8.11 -17.66 5.52
N VAL A 365 -8.03 -18.70 6.37
CA VAL A 365 -8.54 -20.04 6.03
C VAL A 365 -10.04 -20.00 5.72
N LEU A 366 -10.78 -19.07 6.30
CA LEU A 366 -12.21 -18.88 6.03
C LEU A 366 -12.52 -18.52 4.57
N ILE A 367 -11.54 -18.00 3.81
CA ILE A 367 -11.73 -17.67 2.39
C ILE A 367 -12.04 -18.91 1.54
N LEU A 368 -11.67 -20.11 1.99
CA LEU A 368 -12.03 -21.38 1.35
C LEU A 368 -13.54 -21.58 1.22
N PHE A 369 -14.30 -20.98 2.12
CA PHE A 369 -15.76 -21.04 2.09
C PHE A 369 -16.39 -19.92 1.25
N ALA A 370 -15.60 -18.99 0.71
CA ALA A 370 -16.11 -17.86 -0.05
C ALA A 370 -16.92 -18.32 -1.28
N GLN A 371 -16.31 -19.09 -2.17
CA GLN A 371 -17.02 -19.58 -3.36
C GLN A 371 -18.13 -20.59 -3.06
N PRO A 372 -17.95 -21.63 -2.21
CA PRO A 372 -19.04 -22.53 -1.86
C PRO A 372 -20.28 -21.80 -1.32
N LEU A 373 -20.10 -20.82 -0.45
CA LEU A 373 -21.19 -20.04 0.12
C LEU A 373 -21.73 -18.94 -0.82
N GLY A 374 -20.98 -18.59 -1.86
CA GLY A 374 -21.36 -17.60 -2.85
C GLY A 374 -22.59 -18.01 -3.67
N SER A 375 -22.89 -19.32 -3.79
CA SER A 375 -24.13 -19.82 -4.36
C SER A 375 -25.39 -19.44 -3.56
N ILE A 376 -25.24 -19.15 -2.26
CA ILE A 376 -26.33 -18.73 -1.37
C ILE A 376 -26.50 -17.21 -1.46
N SER A 377 -25.41 -16.46 -1.37
CA SER A 377 -25.42 -15.00 -1.43
C SER A 377 -24.02 -14.46 -1.71
N VAL A 378 -23.89 -13.49 -2.60
CA VAL A 378 -22.63 -12.77 -2.90
C VAL A 378 -22.05 -12.05 -1.67
N TRP A 379 -22.87 -11.72 -0.68
CA TRP A 379 -22.41 -11.08 0.55
C TRP A 379 -21.56 -12.02 1.44
N LEU A 380 -21.75 -13.32 1.36
CA LEU A 380 -20.95 -14.27 2.14
C LEU A 380 -19.47 -14.27 1.72
N PRO A 381 -19.11 -14.42 0.42
CA PRO A 381 -17.75 -14.22 -0.03
C PRO A 381 -17.17 -12.86 0.38
N VAL A 382 -17.95 -11.79 0.22
CA VAL A 382 -17.52 -10.42 0.56
C VAL A 382 -17.12 -10.31 2.04
N ILE A 383 -17.94 -10.85 2.93
CA ILE A 383 -17.64 -10.85 4.37
C ILE A 383 -16.39 -11.68 4.67
N LEU A 384 -16.26 -12.87 4.08
CA LEU A 384 -15.11 -13.75 4.32
C LEU A 384 -13.80 -13.17 3.78
N ILE A 385 -13.85 -12.56 2.60
CA ILE A 385 -12.71 -11.82 2.03
C ILE A 385 -12.37 -10.61 2.92
N GLY A 386 -13.36 -9.87 3.41
CA GLY A 386 -13.18 -8.77 4.35
C GLY A 386 -12.49 -9.20 5.66
N ILE A 387 -12.88 -10.35 6.20
CA ILE A 387 -12.24 -10.95 7.39
C ILE A 387 -10.78 -11.33 7.09
N ALA A 388 -10.50 -11.92 5.93
CA ALA A 388 -9.14 -12.24 5.52
C ALA A 388 -8.29 -10.96 5.34
N ALA A 389 -8.86 -9.90 4.77
CA ALA A 389 -8.23 -8.59 4.64
C ALA A 389 -7.92 -7.96 6.01
N ALA A 390 -8.86 -8.03 6.98
CA ALA A 390 -8.64 -7.57 8.35
C ALA A 390 -7.51 -8.36 9.05
N ALA A 391 -7.49 -9.66 8.85
CA ALA A 391 -6.43 -10.53 9.38
C ALA A 391 -5.06 -10.17 8.79
N HIS A 392 -4.98 -9.91 7.47
CA HIS A 392 -3.73 -9.43 6.85
C HIS A 392 -3.23 -8.13 7.50
N GLN A 393 -4.09 -7.13 7.65
CA GLN A 393 -3.68 -5.85 8.21
C GLN A 393 -3.18 -6.01 9.66
N SER A 394 -3.86 -6.85 10.46
CA SER A 394 -3.43 -7.18 11.82
C SER A 394 -2.09 -7.94 11.84
N TRP A 395 -1.89 -8.86 10.91
CA TRP A 395 -0.63 -9.57 10.69
C TRP A 395 0.49 -8.60 10.29
N SER A 396 0.24 -7.76 9.29
CA SER A 396 1.21 -6.82 8.75
C SER A 396 1.74 -5.85 9.82
N ALA A 397 0.88 -5.30 10.66
CA ALA A 397 1.29 -4.44 11.77
C ALA A 397 2.23 -5.18 12.76
N ASN A 398 1.96 -6.44 13.04
CA ASN A 398 2.74 -7.22 13.99
C ASN A 398 4.06 -7.72 13.40
N ILE A 399 4.10 -8.15 12.16
CA ILE A 399 5.34 -8.62 11.53
C ILE A 399 6.36 -7.48 11.41
N PHE A 400 5.96 -6.25 11.08
CA PHE A 400 6.85 -5.10 11.10
C PHE A 400 7.39 -4.79 12.50
N THR A 401 6.56 -4.96 13.52
CA THR A 401 6.98 -4.68 14.90
C THR A 401 7.98 -5.71 15.41
N THR A 402 7.93 -6.98 14.92
CA THR A 402 8.96 -7.96 15.29
C THR A 402 10.37 -7.53 14.90
N VAL A 403 10.52 -6.73 13.83
CA VAL A 403 11.81 -6.16 13.44
C VAL A 403 12.32 -5.19 14.51
N SER A 404 11.46 -4.30 14.99
CA SER A 404 11.83 -3.35 16.04
C SER A 404 12.13 -4.02 17.38
N ASP A 405 11.55 -5.20 17.63
CA ASP A 405 11.78 -5.96 18.85
C ASP A 405 13.12 -6.71 18.82
N MET A 406 13.58 -7.17 17.64
CA MET A 406 14.74 -8.06 17.52
C MET A 406 16.03 -7.39 17.02
N PHE A 407 15.91 -6.23 16.36
CA PHE A 407 17.05 -5.58 15.73
C PHE A 407 17.42 -4.24 16.40
N PRO A 408 18.72 -3.87 16.41
CA PRO A 408 19.13 -2.56 16.89
C PRO A 408 18.55 -1.44 16.02
N LYS A 409 18.25 -0.29 16.61
CA LYS A 409 17.56 0.84 15.96
C LYS A 409 18.18 1.25 14.61
N TYR A 410 19.52 1.23 14.51
CA TYR A 410 20.22 1.59 13.28
C TYR A 410 20.04 0.59 12.12
N ALA A 411 19.61 -0.65 12.41
CA ALA A 411 19.38 -1.71 11.42
C ALA A 411 17.91 -1.80 10.95
N VAL A 412 16.95 -1.33 11.76
CA VAL A 412 15.51 -1.47 11.51
C VAL A 412 15.11 -1.00 10.10
N GLY A 413 15.63 0.14 9.66
CA GLY A 413 15.32 0.66 8.33
C GLY A 413 15.78 -0.26 7.19
N THR A 414 17.00 -0.80 7.29
CA THR A 414 17.54 -1.75 6.29
C THR A 414 16.75 -3.05 6.26
N ILE A 415 16.44 -3.61 7.43
CA ILE A 415 15.67 -4.86 7.55
C ILE A 415 14.24 -4.67 7.03
N THR A 416 13.60 -3.55 7.39
CA THR A 416 12.26 -3.19 6.87
C THR A 416 12.26 -3.07 5.35
N GLY A 417 13.29 -2.46 4.76
CA GLY A 417 13.47 -2.38 3.31
C GLY A 417 13.60 -3.76 2.65
N ILE A 418 14.38 -4.68 3.26
CA ILE A 418 14.50 -6.07 2.78
C ILE A 418 13.13 -6.77 2.77
N GLY A 419 12.38 -6.65 3.86
CA GLY A 419 11.05 -7.25 3.92
C GLY A 419 10.06 -6.63 2.96
N GLY A 420 10.09 -5.31 2.77
CA GLY A 420 9.27 -4.63 1.77
C GLY A 420 9.56 -5.11 0.34
N MET A 421 10.86 -5.27 0.00
CA MET A 421 11.27 -5.84 -1.28
C MET A 421 10.83 -7.30 -1.44
N ALA A 422 11.00 -8.12 -0.40
CA ALA A 422 10.54 -9.52 -0.41
C ALA A 422 9.01 -9.60 -0.62
N GLY A 423 8.24 -8.75 0.07
CA GLY A 423 6.80 -8.64 -0.11
C GLY A 423 6.39 -8.23 -1.52
N GLY A 424 7.08 -7.25 -2.13
CA GLY A 424 6.82 -6.85 -3.51
C GLY A 424 7.15 -7.93 -4.55
N ILE A 425 8.22 -8.70 -4.33
CA ILE A 425 8.54 -9.85 -5.17
C ILE A 425 7.45 -10.93 -5.04
N GLY A 426 7.00 -11.25 -3.81
CA GLY A 426 5.89 -12.16 -3.58
C GLY A 426 4.60 -11.68 -4.26
N SER A 427 4.33 -10.39 -4.19
CA SER A 427 3.17 -9.76 -4.84
C SER A 427 3.23 -9.82 -6.37
N TYR A 428 4.42 -9.69 -6.97
CA TYR A 428 4.61 -9.91 -8.40
C TYR A 428 4.18 -11.31 -8.82
N PHE A 429 4.71 -12.34 -8.12
CA PHE A 429 4.40 -13.72 -8.47
C PHE A 429 2.92 -14.06 -8.30
N ILE A 430 2.27 -13.58 -7.25
CA ILE A 430 0.85 -13.88 -7.05
C ILE A 430 -0.04 -13.17 -8.07
N ASN A 431 0.23 -11.91 -8.41
CA ASN A 431 -0.58 -11.17 -9.38
C ASN A 431 -0.41 -11.74 -10.80
N GLN A 432 0.84 -11.92 -11.25
CA GLN A 432 1.13 -12.50 -12.55
C GLN A 432 0.64 -13.94 -12.63
N GLY A 433 0.93 -14.77 -11.63
CA GLY A 433 0.51 -16.17 -11.58
C GLY A 433 -1.01 -16.32 -11.54
N SER A 434 -1.73 -15.44 -10.85
CA SER A 434 -3.20 -15.45 -10.83
C SER A 434 -3.77 -15.14 -12.20
N GLY A 435 -3.28 -14.11 -12.91
CA GLY A 435 -3.74 -13.78 -14.26
C GLY A 435 -3.55 -14.95 -15.22
N MET A 436 -2.34 -15.53 -15.26
CA MET A 436 -2.04 -16.71 -16.09
C MET A 436 -2.92 -17.92 -15.74
N LEU A 437 -3.16 -18.15 -14.44
CA LEU A 437 -4.02 -19.24 -13.98
C LEU A 437 -5.47 -19.05 -14.42
N PHE A 438 -6.01 -17.83 -14.32
CA PHE A 438 -7.38 -17.53 -14.72
C PHE A 438 -7.58 -17.74 -16.21
N ASP A 439 -6.67 -17.26 -17.06
CA ASP A 439 -6.73 -17.50 -18.51
C ASP A 439 -6.61 -18.99 -18.83
N PHE A 440 -5.69 -19.69 -18.18
CA PHE A 440 -5.50 -21.13 -18.37
C PHE A 440 -6.74 -21.95 -17.99
N THR A 441 -7.33 -21.66 -16.81
CA THR A 441 -8.48 -22.40 -16.31
C THR A 441 -9.74 -22.09 -17.11
N ALA A 442 -9.92 -20.84 -17.54
CA ALA A 442 -11.02 -20.43 -18.41
C ALA A 442 -10.92 -21.11 -19.80
N ALA A 443 -9.75 -21.06 -20.45
CA ALA A 443 -9.55 -21.61 -21.79
C ALA A 443 -9.71 -23.14 -21.85
N ARG A 444 -9.31 -23.85 -20.80
CA ARG A 444 -9.36 -25.33 -20.72
C ARG A 444 -10.59 -25.87 -19.98
N ASN A 445 -11.45 -24.99 -19.50
CA ASN A 445 -12.57 -25.36 -18.62
C ASN A 445 -12.14 -26.32 -17.49
N THR A 446 -11.01 -25.99 -16.84
CA THR A 446 -10.36 -26.83 -15.83
C THR A 446 -11.31 -27.04 -14.65
N ARG A 447 -11.38 -28.27 -14.13
CA ARG A 447 -12.16 -28.61 -12.95
C ARG A 447 -11.25 -28.81 -11.74
N PHE A 448 -11.63 -28.16 -10.63
CA PHE A 448 -10.92 -28.30 -9.36
C PHE A 448 -11.90 -28.20 -8.18
N LEU A 449 -12.00 -29.26 -7.38
CA LEU A 449 -12.86 -29.38 -6.18
C LEU A 449 -14.32 -28.91 -6.38
N GLY A 450 -14.89 -29.22 -7.55
CA GLY A 450 -16.30 -28.90 -7.86
C GLY A 450 -16.50 -27.56 -8.58
N PHE A 451 -15.45 -26.77 -8.78
CA PHE A 451 -15.49 -25.54 -9.56
C PHE A 451 -14.93 -25.78 -10.97
N GLU A 452 -15.43 -25.05 -11.96
CA GLU A 452 -15.07 -25.21 -13.38
C GLU A 452 -14.62 -23.87 -13.98
N GLY A 453 -13.79 -23.92 -15.02
CA GLY A 453 -13.35 -22.72 -15.73
C GLY A 453 -12.62 -21.74 -14.82
N ILE A 454 -12.93 -20.45 -14.97
CA ILE A 454 -12.31 -19.36 -14.19
C ILE A 454 -12.58 -19.48 -12.69
N ASP A 455 -13.72 -20.05 -12.29
CA ASP A 455 -14.07 -20.26 -10.89
C ASP A 455 -13.07 -21.20 -10.21
N SER A 456 -12.62 -22.24 -10.93
CA SER A 456 -11.57 -23.13 -10.42
C SER A 456 -10.26 -22.39 -10.20
N GLY A 457 -9.92 -21.45 -11.08
CA GLY A 457 -8.74 -20.60 -10.95
C GLY A 457 -8.79 -19.74 -9.67
N TYR A 458 -9.89 -19.04 -9.44
CA TYR A 458 -10.08 -18.27 -8.22
C TYR A 458 -10.02 -19.14 -6.96
N PHE A 459 -10.62 -20.33 -6.99
CA PHE A 459 -10.59 -21.23 -5.84
C PHE A 459 -9.17 -21.72 -5.53
N ILE A 460 -8.35 -22.01 -6.55
CA ILE A 460 -6.93 -22.36 -6.36
C ILE A 460 -6.15 -21.21 -5.70
N VAL A 461 -6.36 -19.98 -6.16
CA VAL A 461 -5.74 -18.82 -5.52
C VAL A 461 -6.23 -18.63 -4.08
N PHE A 462 -7.51 -18.84 -3.81
CA PHE A 462 -8.05 -18.81 -2.44
C PHE A 462 -7.43 -19.89 -1.55
N CYS A 463 -7.13 -21.07 -2.08
CA CYS A 463 -6.36 -22.08 -1.34
C CYS A 463 -4.96 -21.56 -0.97
N PHE A 464 -4.26 -20.89 -1.90
CA PHE A 464 -3.00 -20.24 -1.56
C PHE A 464 -3.18 -19.17 -0.48
N CYS A 465 -4.16 -18.27 -0.64
CA CYS A 465 -4.43 -17.20 0.33
C CYS A 465 -4.74 -17.76 1.73
N ALA A 466 -5.49 -18.86 1.79
CA ALA A 466 -5.87 -19.53 3.04
C ALA A 466 -4.66 -20.04 3.84
N PHE A 467 -3.68 -20.62 3.16
CA PHE A 467 -2.58 -21.32 3.82
C PHE A 467 -1.28 -20.50 3.86
N ALA A 468 -1.14 -19.42 3.08
CA ALA A 468 0.07 -18.61 3.02
C ALA A 468 0.50 -18.08 4.41
N TYR A 469 -0.44 -17.65 5.24
CA TYR A 469 -0.17 -17.12 6.57
C TYR A 469 0.27 -18.19 7.55
N LEU A 470 -0.38 -19.35 7.53
CA LEU A 470 -0.01 -20.50 8.39
C LEU A 470 1.37 -21.01 8.02
N LEU A 471 1.65 -21.15 6.71
CA LEU A 471 2.97 -21.53 6.20
C LEU A 471 4.03 -20.48 6.59
N GLY A 472 3.72 -19.20 6.38
CA GLY A 472 4.59 -18.10 6.78
C GLY A 472 4.89 -18.12 8.27
N TRP A 473 3.87 -18.25 9.11
CA TRP A 473 4.03 -18.39 10.55
C TRP A 473 4.91 -19.58 10.95
N PHE A 474 4.66 -20.72 10.35
CA PHE A 474 5.43 -21.95 10.62
C PHE A 474 6.91 -21.77 10.27
N ILE A 475 7.23 -21.22 9.09
CA ILE A 475 8.61 -20.98 8.67
C ILE A 475 9.27 -19.93 9.57
N MET A 476 8.58 -18.83 9.89
CA MET A 476 9.08 -17.81 10.81
C MET A 476 9.42 -18.41 12.17
N LYS A 477 8.51 -19.24 12.71
CA LYS A 477 8.71 -19.89 14.01
C LYS A 477 9.82 -20.92 13.99
N ARG A 478 10.06 -21.60 12.86
CA ARG A 478 11.19 -22.51 12.68
C ARG A 478 12.53 -21.78 12.59
N LEU A 479 12.57 -20.65 11.91
CA LEU A 479 13.79 -19.84 11.78
C LEU A 479 14.16 -19.15 13.09
N VAL A 480 13.16 -18.65 13.82
CA VAL A 480 13.32 -17.95 15.11
C VAL A 480 12.40 -18.59 16.16
N PRO A 481 12.79 -19.72 16.76
CA PRO A 481 11.95 -20.42 17.75
C PRO A 481 11.73 -19.59 19.01
N ASN A 482 12.76 -18.88 19.46
CA ASN A 482 12.78 -18.09 20.68
C ASN A 482 13.18 -16.64 20.38
N TYR A 483 12.84 -15.75 21.32
CA TYR A 483 13.28 -14.37 21.26
C TYR A 483 14.81 -14.29 21.36
N GLU A 484 15.42 -13.67 20.38
CA GLU A 484 16.86 -13.41 20.36
C GLU A 484 17.08 -11.97 19.88
N LEU A 485 17.56 -11.12 20.78
CA LEU A 485 17.94 -9.75 20.44
C LEU A 485 19.28 -9.74 19.73
N ILE A 486 19.34 -9.11 18.58
CA ILE A 486 20.59 -8.83 17.87
C ILE A 486 21.15 -7.52 18.41
N THR A 487 22.27 -7.58 19.10
CA THR A 487 22.92 -6.41 19.72
C THR A 487 23.89 -5.72 18.76
N GLU A 488 24.51 -6.48 17.84
CA GLU A 488 25.47 -5.98 16.86
C GLU A 488 25.24 -6.59 15.47
N MET A 489 25.45 -5.75 14.42
CA MET A 489 25.37 -6.15 13.01
C MET A 489 26.57 -5.59 12.23
#